data_611aa85854fadcdac56d1af5a916e8e3
#
_entry.id   611aa85854fadcdac56d1af5a916e8e3
#
_cell.length_a   1.000
_cell.length_b   1.000
_cell.length_c   1.000
_cell.angle_alpha   90.00
_cell.angle_beta   90.00
_cell.angle_gamma   90.00
#
_symmetry.space_group_name_H-M   'P 1'
#
loop_
_entity.id
_entity.type
_entity.pdbx_description
1 polymer ?
#
loop_
_entity_poly.entity_id
_entity_poly.type
_entity_poly.pdbx_seq_one_letter_code
_entity_poly.pdbx_strand_id
1 'polypeptide(L)'
;MISICTPSRGLIYSKTTESIIGGMQELNKYGIATSYVGSHDLPIPDCFNYVVEKCLQNTAVDKIIFIEEDMYVFPDAFLKLATSEHPIATLQYNDKNGSPHGIIHYNEIGEILWCGFGATAIKREVFDKLDKPFFRADVRYKVVKRMREDGTRYVSHYEELPLRSNHQYGGQDVDFYTRVRKLGYKIERIEGEMAHHFDLVQMGDRYTNNGCHVIKQV
;
A
#
# COMPACT_ATOMS: atom_id res chain seq x y z
N MET A 1 -7.09 -16.35 -9.90
CA MET A 1 -7.15 -16.39 -8.40
C MET A 1 -6.55 -15.11 -7.82
N ILE A 2 -7.15 -14.58 -6.77
CA ILE A 2 -6.63 -13.38 -6.05
C ILE A 2 -5.92 -13.83 -4.78
N SER A 3 -4.71 -13.31 -4.52
CA SER A 3 -4.07 -13.46 -3.22
C SER A 3 -4.16 -12.15 -2.43
N ILE A 4 -4.75 -12.19 -1.24
CA ILE A 4 -4.75 -11.07 -0.31
C ILE A 4 -3.52 -11.23 0.57
N CYS A 5 -2.74 -10.17 0.74
CA CYS A 5 -1.55 -10.23 1.56
C CYS A 5 -1.49 -9.08 2.58
N THR A 6 -0.96 -9.41 3.76
CA THR A 6 -0.71 -8.44 4.82
C THR A 6 0.77 -8.45 5.17
N PRO A 7 1.55 -7.49 4.66
CA PRO A 7 2.90 -7.28 5.15
C PRO A 7 2.83 -6.72 6.58
N SER A 8 3.22 -7.54 7.56
CA SER A 8 3.16 -7.18 8.98
C SER A 8 4.51 -7.34 9.65
N ARG A 9 4.82 -6.42 10.55
CA ARG A 9 6.00 -6.43 11.40
C ARG A 9 5.81 -7.25 12.70
N GLY A 10 4.60 -7.80 12.92
CA GLY A 10 4.32 -8.65 14.08
C GLY A 10 2.88 -8.63 14.56
N LEU A 11 2.17 -7.52 14.46
CA LEU A 11 0.80 -7.38 14.93
C LEU A 11 -0.13 -6.99 13.79
N ILE A 12 -1.25 -7.70 13.70
CA ILE A 12 -2.36 -7.33 12.80
C ILE A 12 -3.55 -6.96 13.68
N TYR A 13 -4.13 -5.79 13.45
CA TYR A 13 -5.32 -5.38 14.19
C TYR A 13 -6.50 -6.31 13.91
N SER A 14 -7.30 -6.57 14.94
CA SER A 14 -8.50 -7.41 14.82
C SER A 14 -9.45 -6.91 13.73
N LYS A 15 -9.58 -5.59 13.59
CA LYS A 15 -10.38 -4.97 12.53
C LYS A 15 -9.82 -5.21 11.13
N THR A 16 -8.51 -5.27 10.97
CA THR A 16 -7.88 -5.65 9.70
C THR A 16 -8.19 -7.11 9.36
N THR A 17 -8.11 -8.00 10.36
CA THR A 17 -8.48 -9.41 10.19
C THR A 17 -9.97 -9.55 9.80
N GLU A 18 -10.87 -8.85 10.48
CA GLU A 18 -12.30 -8.79 10.15
C GLU A 18 -12.52 -8.32 8.70
N SER A 19 -11.83 -7.26 8.29
CA SER A 19 -11.85 -6.71 6.94
C SER A 19 -11.42 -7.75 5.88
N ILE A 20 -10.31 -8.44 6.11
CA ILE A 20 -9.78 -9.46 5.20
C ILE A 20 -10.77 -10.61 5.05
N ILE A 21 -11.32 -11.12 6.16
CA ILE A 21 -12.33 -12.19 6.13
C ILE A 21 -13.56 -11.74 5.35
N GLY A 22 -14.07 -10.54 5.63
CA GLY A 22 -15.21 -9.96 4.92
C GLY A 22 -14.96 -9.80 3.43
N GLY A 23 -13.77 -9.33 3.06
CA GLY A 23 -13.34 -9.19 1.66
C GLY A 23 -13.26 -10.54 0.94
N MET A 24 -12.66 -11.57 1.58
CA MET A 24 -12.61 -12.92 1.00
C MET A 24 -14.02 -13.50 0.81
N GLN A 25 -14.91 -13.31 1.78
CA GLN A 25 -16.31 -13.75 1.67
C GLN A 25 -17.02 -13.03 0.52
N GLU A 26 -16.82 -11.72 0.38
CA GLU A 26 -17.40 -10.95 -0.71
C GLU A 26 -16.92 -11.47 -2.08
N LEU A 27 -15.61 -11.63 -2.26
CA LEU A 27 -15.04 -12.16 -3.51
C LEU A 27 -15.58 -13.56 -3.84
N ASN A 28 -15.76 -14.42 -2.84
CA ASN A 28 -16.30 -15.76 -3.02
C ASN A 28 -17.75 -15.76 -3.52
N LYS A 29 -18.59 -14.78 -3.15
CA LYS A 29 -19.97 -14.63 -3.68
C LYS A 29 -19.98 -14.45 -5.20
N TYR A 30 -18.92 -13.88 -5.75
CA TYR A 30 -18.73 -13.66 -7.19
C TYR A 30 -17.90 -14.77 -7.86
N GLY A 31 -17.67 -15.89 -7.17
CA GLY A 31 -16.89 -17.02 -7.71
C GLY A 31 -15.41 -16.75 -7.87
N ILE A 32 -14.88 -15.69 -7.24
CA ILE A 32 -13.46 -15.34 -7.28
C ILE A 32 -12.72 -16.11 -6.19
N ALA A 33 -11.89 -17.07 -6.61
CA ALA A 33 -11.05 -17.83 -5.69
C ALA A 33 -10.00 -16.94 -5.02
N THR A 34 -9.86 -17.07 -3.70
CA THR A 34 -8.95 -16.28 -2.89
C THR A 34 -7.96 -17.13 -2.11
N SER A 35 -6.80 -16.55 -1.81
CA SER A 35 -5.85 -17.05 -0.80
C SER A 35 -5.40 -15.89 0.09
N TYR A 36 -4.84 -16.22 1.25
CA TYR A 36 -4.27 -15.24 2.17
C TYR A 36 -2.82 -15.57 2.51
N VAL A 37 -1.97 -14.55 2.53
CA VAL A 37 -0.56 -14.63 2.97
C VAL A 37 -0.25 -13.47 3.91
N GLY A 38 0.16 -13.79 5.14
CA GLY A 38 0.67 -12.80 6.10
C GLY A 38 2.16 -12.99 6.34
N SER A 39 2.85 -11.92 6.72
CA SER A 39 4.18 -11.99 7.33
C SER A 39 4.10 -11.69 8.81
N HIS A 40 5.12 -12.10 9.58
CA HIS A 40 5.31 -11.74 10.98
C HIS A 40 6.79 -11.61 11.27
N ASP A 41 7.11 -10.73 12.21
CA ASP A 41 8.46 -10.52 12.74
C ASP A 41 9.53 -10.18 11.70
N LEU A 42 9.10 -9.60 10.57
CA LEU A 42 9.97 -9.11 9.52
C LEU A 42 9.94 -7.59 9.45
N PRO A 43 11.11 -6.92 9.39
CA PRO A 43 11.16 -5.49 9.18
C PRO A 43 10.70 -5.09 7.78
N ILE A 44 10.41 -3.80 7.59
CA ILE A 44 10.26 -3.22 6.26
C ILE A 44 11.66 -3.07 5.62
N PRO A 45 11.87 -3.49 4.35
CA PRO A 45 10.89 -3.95 3.36
C PRO A 45 10.72 -5.47 3.30
N ASP A 46 11.34 -6.25 4.19
CA ASP A 46 11.41 -7.70 4.08
C ASP A 46 10.03 -8.34 4.20
N CYS A 47 9.14 -7.79 5.03
CA CYS A 47 7.77 -8.26 5.16
C CYS A 47 7.01 -8.17 3.81
N PHE A 48 7.22 -7.10 3.05
CA PHE A 48 6.62 -6.92 1.71
C PHE A 48 7.19 -7.93 0.70
N ASN A 49 8.52 -8.07 0.65
CA ASN A 49 9.17 -9.04 -0.24
C ASN A 49 8.70 -10.46 0.05
N TYR A 50 8.63 -10.82 1.34
CA TYR A 50 8.19 -12.15 1.77
C TYR A 50 6.78 -12.49 1.29
N VAL A 51 5.79 -11.60 1.54
CA VAL A 51 4.40 -11.88 1.17
C VAL A 51 4.24 -11.99 -0.35
N VAL A 52 4.92 -11.13 -1.13
CA VAL A 52 4.88 -11.21 -2.59
C VAL A 52 5.50 -12.51 -3.09
N GLU A 53 6.68 -12.88 -2.61
CA GLU A 53 7.34 -14.11 -3.01
C GLU A 53 6.49 -15.34 -2.70
N LYS A 54 5.82 -15.36 -1.55
CA LYS A 54 4.90 -16.44 -1.18
C LYS A 54 3.67 -16.50 -2.09
N CYS A 55 3.05 -15.33 -2.40
CA CYS A 55 1.94 -15.28 -3.34
C CYS A 55 2.33 -15.80 -4.72
N LEU A 56 3.50 -15.40 -5.22
CA LEU A 56 3.97 -15.76 -6.56
C LEU A 56 4.39 -17.24 -6.71
N GLN A 57 4.64 -17.96 -5.61
CA GLN A 57 4.87 -19.41 -5.64
C GLN A 57 3.65 -20.17 -6.18
N ASN A 58 2.45 -19.64 -6.00
CA ASN A 58 1.25 -20.20 -6.60
C ASN A 58 1.02 -19.58 -7.98
N THR A 59 1.21 -20.38 -9.04
CA THR A 59 1.08 -19.94 -10.43
C THR A 59 -0.34 -19.54 -10.82
N ALA A 60 -1.36 -19.95 -10.05
CA ALA A 60 -2.75 -19.56 -10.28
C ALA A 60 -3.06 -18.13 -9.77
N VAL A 61 -2.17 -17.48 -9.05
CA VAL A 61 -2.35 -16.10 -8.59
C VAL A 61 -2.12 -15.13 -9.74
N ASP A 62 -3.16 -14.40 -10.12
CA ASP A 62 -3.14 -13.39 -11.19
C ASP A 62 -2.95 -11.99 -10.65
N LYS A 63 -3.39 -11.75 -9.40
CA LYS A 63 -3.38 -10.45 -8.76
C LYS A 63 -3.14 -10.60 -7.26
N ILE A 64 -2.38 -9.67 -6.69
CA ILE A 64 -2.13 -9.56 -5.26
C ILE A 64 -2.81 -8.28 -4.76
N ILE A 65 -3.61 -8.40 -3.68
CA ILE A 65 -4.21 -7.27 -2.98
C ILE A 65 -3.47 -7.09 -1.65
N PHE A 66 -2.80 -5.97 -1.49
CA PHE A 66 -2.14 -5.58 -0.26
C PHE A 66 -3.13 -4.91 0.69
N ILE A 67 -3.16 -5.38 1.92
CA ILE A 67 -3.87 -4.75 3.04
C ILE A 67 -2.86 -4.68 4.18
N GLU A 68 -2.42 -3.48 4.55
CA GLU A 68 -1.49 -3.30 5.66
C GLU A 68 -2.12 -3.66 7.01
N GLU A 69 -1.29 -3.90 8.00
CA GLU A 69 -1.66 -4.44 9.31
C GLU A 69 -2.67 -3.60 10.11
N ASP A 70 -2.83 -2.34 9.75
CA ASP A 70 -3.64 -1.31 10.42
C ASP A 70 -4.76 -0.74 9.52
N MET A 71 -5.17 -1.47 8.50
CA MET A 71 -6.20 -1.06 7.55
C MET A 71 -7.53 -1.79 7.76
N TYR A 72 -8.62 -1.06 7.55
CA TYR A 72 -9.94 -1.63 7.32
C TYR A 72 -10.43 -1.25 5.93
N VAL A 73 -10.67 -2.24 5.10
CA VAL A 73 -11.20 -2.08 3.75
C VAL A 73 -12.60 -2.68 3.71
N PHE A 74 -13.57 -1.95 3.18
CA PHE A 74 -14.93 -2.45 3.06
C PHE A 74 -15.03 -3.62 2.08
N PRO A 75 -15.91 -4.61 2.31
CA PRO A 75 -15.99 -5.80 1.47
C PRO A 75 -16.20 -5.53 -0.03
N ASP A 76 -17.03 -4.55 -0.39
CA ASP A 76 -17.27 -4.15 -1.78
C ASP A 76 -16.04 -3.53 -2.45
N ALA A 77 -15.17 -2.92 -1.68
CA ALA A 77 -13.91 -2.37 -2.17
C ALA A 77 -12.93 -3.47 -2.58
N PHE A 78 -12.93 -4.63 -1.91
CA PHE A 78 -12.16 -5.79 -2.37
C PHE A 78 -12.61 -6.24 -3.76
N LEU A 79 -13.91 -6.23 -4.03
CA LEU A 79 -14.42 -6.58 -5.34
C LEU A 79 -13.94 -5.59 -6.41
N LYS A 80 -13.98 -4.30 -6.12
CA LYS A 80 -13.47 -3.27 -7.05
C LYS A 80 -11.98 -3.41 -7.30
N LEU A 81 -11.16 -3.66 -6.27
CA LEU A 81 -9.73 -3.94 -6.43
C LEU A 81 -9.48 -5.22 -7.25
N ALA A 82 -10.24 -6.28 -6.97
CA ALA A 82 -10.10 -7.57 -7.63
C ALA A 82 -10.46 -7.48 -9.12
N THR A 83 -11.53 -6.76 -9.47
CA THR A 83 -12.07 -6.66 -10.85
C THR A 83 -11.46 -5.52 -11.65
N SER A 84 -10.67 -4.62 -11.05
CA SER A 84 -9.99 -3.56 -11.79
C SER A 84 -9.13 -4.13 -12.91
N GLU A 85 -9.29 -3.59 -14.12
CA GLU A 85 -8.47 -3.96 -15.28
C GLU A 85 -7.07 -3.33 -15.29
N HIS A 86 -6.83 -2.34 -14.43
CA HIS A 86 -5.53 -1.69 -14.34
C HIS A 86 -4.49 -2.61 -13.70
N PRO A 87 -3.24 -2.61 -14.20
CA PRO A 87 -2.15 -3.39 -13.62
C PRO A 87 -1.87 -3.06 -12.16
N ILE A 88 -2.09 -1.81 -11.76
CA ILE A 88 -1.95 -1.32 -10.40
C ILE A 88 -3.17 -0.43 -10.10
N ALA A 89 -3.94 -0.81 -9.08
CA ALA A 89 -5.11 -0.06 -8.62
C ALA A 89 -5.05 0.15 -7.10
N THR A 90 -5.33 1.35 -6.64
CA THR A 90 -5.30 1.71 -5.22
C THR A 90 -6.58 2.39 -4.78
N LEU A 91 -6.95 2.20 -3.51
CA LEU A 91 -7.99 2.98 -2.87
C LEU A 91 -7.41 4.26 -2.28
N GLN A 92 -8.22 5.29 -2.20
CA GLN A 92 -7.90 6.44 -1.37
C GLN A 92 -8.35 6.17 0.07
N TYR A 93 -7.47 6.48 1.02
CA TYR A 93 -7.76 6.47 2.45
C TYR A 93 -6.99 7.61 3.12
N ASN A 94 -7.38 7.96 4.34
CA ASN A 94 -6.72 9.02 5.08
C ASN A 94 -5.37 8.52 5.66
N ASP A 95 -4.41 9.42 5.77
CA ASP A 95 -3.21 9.15 6.56
C ASP A 95 -3.54 9.09 8.08
N LYS A 96 -2.56 8.77 8.90
CA LYS A 96 -2.72 8.68 10.37
C LYS A 96 -3.14 10.00 11.04
N ASN A 97 -3.07 11.12 10.33
CA ASN A 97 -3.50 12.43 10.81
C ASN A 97 -4.89 12.81 10.28
N GLY A 98 -5.54 11.90 9.57
CA GLY A 98 -6.86 12.14 8.96
C GLY A 98 -6.79 12.95 7.66
N SER A 99 -5.60 13.13 7.07
CA SER A 99 -5.45 13.85 5.82
C SER A 99 -5.70 12.93 4.62
N PRO A 100 -6.64 13.24 3.72
CA PRO A 100 -6.87 12.44 2.51
C PRO A 100 -5.76 12.61 1.46
N HIS A 101 -4.84 13.56 1.66
CA HIS A 101 -3.83 13.92 0.68
C HIS A 101 -2.43 13.36 0.96
N GLY A 102 -2.24 12.68 2.11
CA GLY A 102 -0.92 12.21 2.53
C GLY A 102 -0.42 10.94 1.82
N ILE A 103 -1.31 10.21 1.16
CA ILE A 103 -1.08 8.82 0.74
C ILE A 103 -0.96 8.67 -0.78
N ILE A 104 -1.55 9.59 -1.56
CA ILE A 104 -1.45 9.56 -3.02
C ILE A 104 -0.79 10.84 -3.51
N HIS A 105 0.31 10.69 -4.24
CA HIS A 105 1.05 11.81 -4.79
C HIS A 105 0.95 11.85 -6.31
N TYR A 106 0.59 13.02 -6.84
CA TYR A 106 0.33 13.23 -8.26
C TYR A 106 1.44 14.04 -8.94
N ASN A 107 1.62 13.80 -10.22
CA ASN A 107 2.41 14.67 -11.09
C ASN A 107 1.58 15.86 -11.61
N GLU A 108 2.19 16.67 -12.49
CA GLU A 108 1.60 17.88 -13.08
C GLU A 108 0.32 17.63 -13.88
N ILE A 109 0.23 16.46 -14.53
CA ILE A 109 -0.89 16.08 -15.39
C ILE A 109 -1.93 15.21 -14.68
N GLY A 110 -1.82 15.08 -13.35
CA GLY A 110 -2.77 14.33 -12.54
C GLY A 110 -2.51 12.80 -12.49
N GLU A 111 -1.39 12.31 -13.02
CA GLU A 111 -1.03 10.90 -12.87
C GLU A 111 -0.45 10.64 -11.47
N ILE A 112 -0.74 9.50 -10.89
CA ILE A 112 -0.19 9.09 -9.60
C ILE A 112 1.29 8.75 -9.75
N LEU A 113 2.13 9.42 -8.96
CA LEU A 113 3.57 9.15 -8.89
C LEU A 113 3.87 7.96 -7.97
N TRP A 114 3.23 7.92 -6.83
CA TRP A 114 3.27 6.84 -5.85
C TRP A 114 2.09 6.96 -4.88
N CYS A 115 1.80 5.87 -4.18
CA CYS A 115 0.79 5.81 -3.12
C CYS A 115 1.26 4.84 -2.02
N GLY A 116 0.57 4.83 -0.88
CA GLY A 116 0.78 3.82 0.15
C GLY A 116 0.22 2.45 -0.28
N PHE A 117 0.69 1.41 0.39
CA PHE A 117 0.25 0.02 0.14
C PHE A 117 -0.93 -0.42 1.01
N GLY A 118 -1.52 0.47 1.80
CA GLY A 118 -2.59 0.13 2.75
C GLY A 118 -3.77 -0.61 2.12
N ALA A 119 -4.12 -0.27 0.87
CA ALA A 119 -5.18 -0.96 0.12
C ALA A 119 -4.90 -0.85 -1.39
N THR A 120 -4.08 -1.74 -1.92
CA THR A 120 -3.59 -1.69 -3.30
C THR A 120 -3.60 -3.05 -3.95
N ALA A 121 -4.13 -3.15 -5.16
CA ALA A 121 -4.12 -4.35 -6.00
C ALA A 121 -3.08 -4.22 -7.10
N ILE A 122 -2.29 -5.27 -7.31
CA ILE A 122 -1.23 -5.32 -8.33
C ILE A 122 -1.33 -6.65 -9.09
N LYS A 123 -1.42 -6.58 -10.42
CA LYS A 123 -1.40 -7.76 -11.28
C LYS A 123 -0.03 -8.43 -11.22
N ARG A 124 -0.02 -9.76 -11.33
CA ARG A 124 1.19 -10.59 -11.33
C ARG A 124 2.21 -10.11 -12.37
N GLU A 125 1.75 -9.74 -13.57
CA GLU A 125 2.62 -9.29 -14.67
C GLU A 125 3.55 -8.12 -14.32
N VAL A 126 3.18 -7.30 -13.32
CA VAL A 126 4.01 -6.19 -12.83
C VAL A 126 5.25 -6.76 -12.11
N PHE A 127 5.03 -7.76 -11.26
CA PHE A 127 6.12 -8.43 -10.54
C PHE A 127 7.01 -9.27 -11.45
N ASP A 128 6.42 -9.88 -12.48
CA ASP A 128 7.17 -10.69 -13.45
C ASP A 128 8.18 -9.85 -14.28
N LYS A 129 7.95 -8.52 -14.37
CA LYS A 129 8.83 -7.58 -15.06
C LYS A 129 9.74 -6.76 -14.14
N LEU A 130 9.52 -6.84 -12.83
CA LEU A 130 10.26 -6.07 -11.85
C LEU A 130 11.42 -6.90 -11.28
N ASP A 131 12.63 -6.33 -11.32
CA ASP A 131 13.79 -6.97 -10.72
C ASP A 131 13.65 -7.09 -9.19
N LYS A 132 14.12 -8.22 -8.64
CA LYS A 132 14.20 -8.43 -7.20
C LYS A 132 15.37 -7.66 -6.58
N PRO A 133 15.27 -7.27 -5.30
CA PRO A 133 14.08 -7.37 -4.47
C PRO A 133 12.99 -6.42 -4.98
N PHE A 134 11.72 -6.83 -4.83
CA PHE A 134 10.59 -6.04 -5.29
C PHE A 134 10.44 -4.72 -4.52
N PHE A 135 10.79 -4.73 -3.24
CA PHE A 135 10.75 -3.58 -2.34
C PHE A 135 12.14 -3.35 -1.74
N ARG A 136 12.59 -2.11 -1.76
CA ARG A 136 13.90 -1.69 -1.24
C ARG A 136 13.72 -0.50 -0.29
N ALA A 137 14.40 -0.49 0.82
CA ALA A 137 14.40 0.61 1.79
C ALA A 137 15.74 1.36 1.85
N ASP A 138 16.76 0.84 1.22
CA ASP A 138 18.12 1.40 1.17
C ASP A 138 18.29 2.51 0.14
N VAL A 139 17.30 2.68 -0.74
CA VAL A 139 17.29 3.73 -1.77
C VAL A 139 16.65 5.00 -1.25
N ARG A 140 17.22 6.13 -1.62
CA ARG A 140 16.72 7.46 -1.26
C ARG A 140 16.44 8.26 -2.52
N TYR A 141 15.41 9.10 -2.44
CA TYR A 141 14.93 9.91 -3.54
C TYR A 141 14.88 11.38 -3.13
N LYS A 142 15.28 12.24 -4.03
CA LYS A 142 15.03 13.67 -3.96
C LYS A 142 13.69 13.95 -4.61
N VAL A 143 12.83 14.66 -3.88
CA VAL A 143 11.58 15.17 -4.42
C VAL A 143 11.89 16.40 -5.27
N VAL A 144 11.66 16.34 -6.57
CA VAL A 144 11.78 17.49 -7.45
C VAL A 144 10.42 18.16 -7.55
N LYS A 145 10.33 19.37 -6.97
CA LYS A 145 9.13 20.21 -7.02
C LYS A 145 9.28 21.25 -8.11
N ARG A 146 8.21 21.51 -8.85
CA ARG A 146 8.10 22.63 -9.79
C ARG A 146 6.96 23.56 -9.38
N MET A 147 6.92 24.73 -9.94
CA MET A 147 5.89 25.72 -9.70
C MET A 147 5.00 25.81 -10.93
N ARG A 148 3.69 25.84 -10.73
CA ARG A 148 2.71 26.15 -11.79
C ARG A 148 2.67 27.65 -12.02
N GLU A 149 2.04 28.07 -13.11
CA GLU A 149 1.83 29.49 -13.46
C GLU A 149 1.03 30.24 -12.37
N ASP A 150 0.13 29.54 -11.66
CA ASP A 150 -0.65 30.08 -10.55
C ASP A 150 0.14 30.18 -9.22
N GLY A 151 1.43 29.85 -9.23
CA GLY A 151 2.29 29.89 -8.04
C GLY A 151 2.19 28.65 -7.13
N THR A 152 1.36 27.65 -7.44
CA THR A 152 1.27 26.42 -6.65
C THR A 152 2.45 25.49 -6.93
N ARG A 153 2.98 24.87 -5.87
CA ARG A 153 4.05 23.87 -5.99
C ARG A 153 3.47 22.48 -6.15
N TYR A 154 4.04 21.70 -7.05
CA TYR A 154 3.68 20.31 -7.23
C TYR A 154 4.94 19.43 -7.32
N VAL A 155 4.79 18.14 -6.99
CA VAL A 155 5.86 17.15 -7.17
C VAL A 155 5.90 16.76 -8.64
N SER A 156 7.01 17.07 -9.29
CA SER A 156 7.19 16.73 -10.71
C SER A 156 7.62 15.28 -10.90
N HIS A 157 8.66 14.86 -10.18
CA HIS A 157 9.20 13.51 -10.23
C HIS A 157 10.13 13.24 -9.04
N TYR A 158 10.66 12.01 -8.97
CA TYR A 158 11.63 11.57 -7.98
C TYR A 158 12.95 11.25 -8.66
N GLU A 159 14.04 11.79 -8.13
CA GLU A 159 15.41 11.49 -8.56
C GLU A 159 16.10 10.63 -7.51
N GLU A 160 16.66 9.49 -7.94
CA GLU A 160 17.45 8.62 -7.06
C GLU A 160 18.72 9.35 -6.61
N LEU A 161 19.00 9.27 -5.31
CA LEU A 161 20.15 9.91 -4.71
C LEU A 161 21.21 8.88 -4.31
N PRO A 162 22.51 9.25 -4.33
CA PRO A 162 23.55 8.43 -3.73
C PRO A 162 23.26 8.18 -2.23
N LEU A 163 23.58 7.00 -1.74
CA LEU A 163 23.29 6.48 -0.39
C LEU A 163 23.69 7.39 0.81
N ARG A 164 24.37 8.49 0.62
CA ARG A 164 24.89 9.39 1.67
C ARG A 164 24.32 10.82 1.63
N SER A 165 23.22 11.04 0.94
CA SER A 165 22.67 12.40 0.89
C SER A 165 21.79 12.69 2.11
N ASN A 166 21.93 13.91 2.67
CA ASN A 166 21.12 14.37 3.81
C ASN A 166 19.68 14.75 3.45
N HIS A 167 19.30 14.68 2.18
CA HIS A 167 17.95 14.98 1.71
C HIS A 167 17.18 13.67 1.56
N GLN A 168 16.40 13.34 2.57
CA GLN A 168 15.76 12.04 2.66
C GLN A 168 14.29 12.14 2.35
N TYR A 169 13.90 11.63 1.21
CA TYR A 169 12.57 11.10 1.00
C TYR A 169 12.74 9.70 0.43
N GLY A 170 12.18 8.73 1.06
CA GLY A 170 12.30 7.36 0.58
C GLY A 170 11.55 6.42 1.50
N GLY A 171 11.10 5.36 0.94
CA GLY A 171 10.46 4.24 1.55
C GLY A 171 10.28 3.22 0.45
N GLN A 172 9.90 2.03 0.85
CA GLN A 172 9.61 0.95 -0.10
C GLN A 172 8.54 1.36 -1.12
N ASP A 173 7.60 2.24 -0.75
CA ASP A 173 6.53 2.72 -1.62
C ASP A 173 7.08 3.54 -2.77
N VAL A 174 7.85 4.58 -2.46
CA VAL A 174 8.44 5.47 -3.46
C VAL A 174 9.35 4.70 -4.41
N ASP A 175 10.16 3.77 -3.89
CA ASP A 175 11.04 2.94 -4.71
C ASP A 175 10.23 2.05 -5.66
N PHE A 176 9.30 1.29 -5.14
CA PHE A 176 8.48 0.38 -5.93
C PHE A 176 7.78 1.13 -7.07
N TYR A 177 7.02 2.19 -6.75
CA TYR A 177 6.27 2.92 -7.77
C TYR A 177 7.16 3.67 -8.75
N THR A 178 8.32 4.16 -8.35
CA THR A 178 9.29 4.76 -9.26
C THR A 178 9.78 3.73 -10.28
N ARG A 179 10.05 2.50 -9.84
CA ARG A 179 10.54 1.42 -10.71
C ARG A 179 9.45 0.93 -11.67
N VAL A 180 8.24 0.67 -11.19
CA VAL A 180 7.15 0.19 -12.06
C VAL A 180 6.72 1.25 -13.08
N ARG A 181 6.76 2.53 -12.72
CA ARG A 181 6.50 3.61 -13.67
C ARG A 181 7.58 3.72 -14.75
N LYS A 182 8.84 3.45 -14.45
CA LYS A 182 9.92 3.34 -15.46
C LYS A 182 9.67 2.20 -16.45
N LEU A 183 8.96 1.15 -16.04
CA LEU A 183 8.49 0.06 -16.91
C LEU A 183 7.22 0.42 -17.72
N GLY A 184 6.70 1.64 -17.57
CA GLY A 184 5.53 2.14 -18.31
C GLY A 184 4.19 1.86 -17.63
N TYR A 185 4.16 1.29 -16.42
CA TYR A 185 2.92 1.05 -15.70
C TYR A 185 2.36 2.34 -15.10
N LYS A 186 1.04 2.48 -15.17
CA LYS A 186 0.28 3.55 -14.51
C LYS A 186 -0.43 2.99 -13.28
N ILE A 187 -0.65 3.87 -12.31
CA ILE A 187 -1.38 3.59 -11.08
C ILE A 187 -2.76 4.22 -11.25
N GLU A 188 -3.80 3.47 -10.98
CA GLU A 188 -5.17 3.96 -11.03
C GLU A 188 -5.76 4.06 -9.63
N ARG A 189 -6.47 5.17 -9.36
CA ARG A 189 -7.22 5.35 -8.14
C ARG A 189 -8.67 4.89 -8.34
N ILE A 190 -9.12 4.00 -7.47
CA ILE A 190 -10.53 3.59 -7.41
C ILE A 190 -11.27 4.63 -6.56
N GLU A 191 -12.31 5.22 -7.14
CA GLU A 191 -13.09 6.28 -6.51
C GLU A 191 -14.00 5.75 -5.39
N GLY A 192 -14.20 6.57 -4.36
CA GLY A 192 -15.06 6.35 -3.21
C GLY A 192 -14.29 6.21 -1.89
N GLU A 193 -14.99 6.40 -0.78
CA GLU A 193 -14.48 6.15 0.56
C GLU A 193 -14.65 4.67 0.89
N MET A 194 -13.57 3.90 0.79
CA MET A 194 -13.62 2.44 0.82
C MET A 194 -12.65 1.80 1.80
N ALA A 195 -11.89 2.61 2.50
CA ALA A 195 -10.92 2.11 3.47
C ALA A 195 -10.65 3.12 4.58
N HIS A 196 -10.32 2.59 5.75
CA HIS A 196 -9.92 3.38 6.91
C HIS A 196 -8.56 2.90 7.41
N HIS A 197 -7.75 3.86 7.83
CA HIS A 197 -6.47 3.62 8.48
C HIS A 197 -6.66 3.77 10.00
N PHE A 198 -6.17 2.80 10.77
CA PHE A 198 -6.22 2.85 12.22
C PHE A 198 -4.89 3.33 12.80
N ASP A 199 -4.96 4.04 13.91
CA ASP A 199 -3.80 4.38 14.71
C ASP A 199 -4.01 3.97 16.16
N LEU A 200 -2.92 3.60 16.82
CA LEU A 200 -2.90 3.33 18.26
C LEU A 200 -2.79 4.67 19.01
N VAL A 201 -3.84 5.04 19.72
CA VAL A 201 -3.81 6.21 20.59
C VAL A 201 -3.42 5.81 21.99
N GLN A 202 -2.26 6.27 22.43
CA GLN A 202 -1.83 6.13 23.81
C GLN A 202 -2.56 7.15 24.68
N MET A 203 -3.37 6.68 25.63
CA MET A 203 -4.15 7.53 26.53
C MET A 203 -3.41 7.75 27.86
N GLY A 204 -2.36 8.58 27.85
CA GLY A 204 -1.65 9.02 29.03
C GLY A 204 -0.98 7.91 29.87
N ASP A 205 -0.53 8.24 31.06
CA ASP A 205 0.25 7.34 31.93
C ASP A 205 -0.50 6.07 32.40
N ARG A 206 -1.82 6.06 32.35
CA ARG A 206 -2.62 4.85 32.63
C ARG A 206 -2.31 3.69 31.68
N TYR A 207 -1.74 4.01 30.57
CA TYR A 207 -1.39 3.08 29.52
C TYR A 207 -0.14 2.29 29.82
N THR A 208 0.88 2.97 30.33
CA THR A 208 2.15 2.36 30.69
C THR A 208 2.00 1.32 31.81
N ASN A 209 0.98 1.49 32.67
CA ASN A 209 0.76 0.59 33.80
C ASN A 209 -0.18 -0.58 33.49
N ASN A 210 -1.06 -0.49 32.49
CA ASN A 210 -2.10 -1.49 32.24
C ASN A 210 -2.08 -2.10 30.83
N GLY A 211 -1.20 -1.69 29.94
CA GLY A 211 -1.08 -2.24 28.60
C GLY A 211 -2.32 -2.14 27.70
N CYS A 212 -3.27 -1.25 28.08
CA CYS A 212 -4.49 -1.07 27.28
C CYS A 212 -4.29 -0.05 26.17
N HIS A 213 -4.66 -0.38 24.95
CA HIS A 213 -4.58 0.49 23.80
C HIS A 213 -5.97 0.78 23.23
N VAL A 214 -6.24 2.02 22.89
CA VAL A 214 -7.46 2.39 22.18
C VAL A 214 -7.12 2.60 20.73
N ILE A 215 -7.82 1.90 19.88
CA ILE A 215 -7.71 2.09 18.44
C ILE A 215 -8.64 3.23 18.06
N LYS A 216 -8.11 4.24 17.44
CA LYS A 216 -8.86 5.35 16.86
C LYS A 216 -8.92 5.17 15.36
N GLN A 217 -10.11 5.25 14.80
CA GLN A 217 -10.30 5.39 13.38
C GLN A 217 -9.91 6.82 12.98
N VAL A 218 -9.05 6.97 11.99
CA VAL A 218 -8.52 8.25 11.51
C VAL A 218 -9.16 8.62 10.18
#